data_baae7aa5f6172cda332bb36973c8e3a4
#
_entry.id   baae7aa5f6172cda332bb36973c8e3a4
#
_cell.length_a   1.000
_cell.length_b   1.000
_cell.length_c   1.000
_cell.angle_alpha   90.00
_cell.angle_beta   90.00
_cell.angle_gamma   90.00
#
_symmetry.space_group_name_H-M   'P 1'
#
loop_
_entity.id
_entity.type
_entity.pdbx_description
1 polymer ?
#
loop_
_entity_poly.entity_id
_entity_poly.type
_entity_poly.pdbx_seq_one_letter_code
_entity_poly.pdbx_strand_id
1 'polypeptide(L)' 'MEKELFVRAEEVARALGISKPYAYKLVRELNEELKKKGFLTIPGRVSRRYFEEKFYGLRDRQ' A
#
# COMPACT_ATOMS: atom_id res chain seq x y z
N MET A 1 -18.79 -8.13 -1.55
CA MET A 1 -18.17 -7.42 -0.93
C MET A 1 -17.19 -6.67 -1.58
N GLU A 2 -17.04 -5.53 -1.37
CA GLU A 2 -16.14 -4.80 -2.00
C GLU A 2 -14.92 -4.64 -1.25
N LYS A 3 -13.80 -4.46 -1.86
CA LYS A 3 -12.59 -4.19 -1.17
C LYS A 3 -12.54 -2.74 -0.87
N GLU A 4 -11.88 -2.40 0.18
CA GLU A 4 -11.69 -1.02 0.51
C GLU A 4 -10.76 -0.37 -0.47
N LEU A 5 -10.98 0.89 -0.71
CA LEU A 5 -10.16 1.63 -1.65
C LEU A 5 -8.72 1.78 -1.16
N PHE A 6 -8.52 1.84 0.15
CA PHE A 6 -7.20 1.96 0.73
C PHE A 6 -6.88 0.76 1.59
N VAL A 7 -5.59 0.41 1.67
CA VAL A 7 -5.14 -0.63 2.58
C VAL A 7 -4.36 0.05 3.69
N ARG A 8 -4.44 -0.50 4.89
CA ARG A 8 -3.71 0.03 6.02
C ARG A 8 -2.32 -0.56 6.07
N ALA A 9 -1.42 0.15 6.74
CA ALA A 9 -0.06 -0.33 6.88
C ALA A 9 -0.02 -1.72 7.53
N GLU A 10 -0.92 -1.98 8.47
CA GLU A 10 -0.96 -3.30 9.10
C GLU A 10 -1.26 -4.40 8.08
N GLU A 11 -2.14 -4.10 7.14
CA GLU A 11 -2.46 -5.06 6.10
C GLU A 11 -1.29 -5.26 5.17
N VAL A 12 -0.57 -4.19 4.87
CA VAL A 12 0.62 -4.28 4.04
C VAL A 12 1.66 -5.17 4.73
N ALA A 13 1.84 -4.98 6.04
CA ALA A 13 2.79 -5.78 6.78
C ALA A 13 2.45 -7.26 6.68
N ARG A 14 1.17 -7.57 6.82
CA ARG A 14 0.74 -8.95 6.77
C ARG A 14 0.89 -9.51 5.37
N ALA A 15 0.53 -8.76 4.37
CA ALA A 15 0.60 -9.23 2.99
C ALA A 15 2.02 -9.49 2.55
N LEU A 16 2.96 -8.65 3.00
CA LEU A 16 4.35 -8.79 2.58
C LEU A 16 5.21 -9.58 3.55
N GLY A 17 4.67 -9.89 4.73
CA GLY A 17 5.45 -10.62 5.72
C GLY A 17 6.56 -9.79 6.30
N ILE A 18 6.33 -8.51 6.53
CA ILE A 18 7.34 -7.61 7.07
C ILE A 18 6.83 -6.99 8.37
N SER A 19 7.71 -6.30 9.07
CA SER A 19 7.34 -5.71 10.33
C SER A 19 6.43 -4.51 10.09
N LYS A 20 5.66 -4.14 11.11
CA LYS A 20 4.79 -3.00 11.01
C LYS A 20 5.55 -1.71 10.78
N PRO A 21 6.63 -1.43 11.51
CA PRO A 21 7.37 -0.19 11.24
C PRO A 21 7.85 -0.09 9.80
N TYR A 22 8.30 -1.19 9.25
CA TYR A 22 8.75 -1.19 7.87
C TYR A 22 7.58 -0.95 6.94
N ALA A 23 6.42 -1.55 7.24
CA ALA A 23 5.23 -1.35 6.42
C ALA A 23 4.81 0.11 6.44
N TYR A 24 4.86 0.76 7.61
CA TYR A 24 4.52 2.17 7.68
C TYR A 24 5.47 3.01 6.83
N LYS A 25 6.73 2.64 6.81
CA LYS A 25 7.70 3.36 5.99
C LYS A 25 7.36 3.18 4.52
N LEU A 26 7.03 1.96 4.11
CA LEU A 26 6.67 1.70 2.72
C LEU A 26 5.43 2.48 2.32
N VAL A 27 4.42 2.48 3.18
CA VAL A 27 3.20 3.20 2.88
C VAL A 27 3.50 4.68 2.70
N ARG A 28 4.37 5.22 3.54
CA ARG A 28 4.72 6.62 3.42
C ARG A 28 5.42 6.91 2.11
N GLU A 29 6.32 6.02 1.71
CA GLU A 29 7.05 6.22 0.46
C GLU A 29 6.12 6.13 -0.74
N LEU A 30 5.18 5.18 -0.72
CA LEU A 30 4.24 5.07 -1.81
C LEU A 30 3.35 6.31 -1.89
N ASN A 31 2.97 6.84 -0.74
CA ASN A 31 2.15 8.03 -0.72
C ASN A 31 2.91 9.25 -1.22
N GLU A 32 4.22 9.30 -0.94
CA GLU A 32 5.01 10.41 -1.49
C GLU A 32 5.00 10.37 -3.00
N GLU A 33 5.10 9.19 -3.57
CA GLU A 33 5.05 9.05 -5.01
C GLU A 33 3.69 9.49 -5.55
N LEU A 34 2.62 9.08 -4.87
CA LEU A 34 1.28 9.44 -5.31
C LEU A 34 1.05 10.94 -5.24
N LYS A 35 1.58 11.59 -4.20
CA LYS A 35 1.45 13.02 -4.10
C LYS A 35 2.12 13.72 -5.26
N LYS A 36 3.27 13.23 -5.66
CA LYS A 36 3.98 13.84 -6.78
C LYS A 36 3.21 13.69 -8.06
N LYS A 37 2.37 12.67 -8.13
CA LYS A 37 1.54 12.47 -9.31
C LYS A 37 0.23 13.22 -9.22
N GLY A 38 0.00 13.93 -8.14
CA GLY A 38 -1.20 14.74 -8.01
C GLY A 38 -2.38 14.06 -7.33
N PHE A 39 -2.14 12.92 -6.69
CA PHE A 39 -3.22 12.21 -6.02
C PHE A 39 -3.29 12.58 -4.55
N LEU A 40 -4.49 12.45 -3.99
CA LEU A 40 -4.68 12.68 -2.57
C LEU A 40 -4.25 11.42 -1.82
N THR A 41 -3.66 11.62 -0.66
CA THR A 41 -3.17 10.50 0.14
C THR A 41 -3.69 10.62 1.56
N ILE A 42 -3.67 9.49 2.27
CA ILE A 42 -4.08 9.42 3.66
C ILE A 42 -2.94 8.82 4.45
N PRO A 43 -2.48 9.48 5.51
CA PRO A 43 -1.36 8.94 6.29
C PRO A 43 -1.69 7.56 6.85
N GLY A 44 -0.75 6.67 6.77
CA GLY A 44 -0.92 5.31 7.29
C GLY A 44 -1.70 4.40 6.39
N ARG A 45 -2.15 4.89 5.25
CA ARG A 45 -2.90 4.07 4.30
C ARG A 45 -2.43 4.39 2.90
N VAL A 46 -2.61 3.46 1.99
CA VAL A 46 -2.19 3.68 0.61
C VAL A 46 -3.26 3.09 -0.30
N SER A 47 -3.39 3.64 -1.48
CA SER A 47 -4.34 3.15 -2.46
C SER A 47 -4.10 1.66 -2.68
N ARG A 48 -5.16 0.87 -2.55
CA ARG A 48 -5.04 -0.56 -2.78
C ARG A 48 -4.57 -0.84 -4.19
N ARG A 49 -5.10 -0.12 -5.14
CA ARG A 49 -4.74 -0.33 -6.53
C ARG A 49 -3.27 -0.02 -6.76
N TYR A 50 -2.77 1.08 -6.20
CA TYR A 50 -1.38 1.45 -6.38
C TYR A 50 -0.45 0.44 -5.70
N PHE A 51 -0.86 0.01 -4.50
CA PHE A 51 -0.10 -1.00 -3.79
C PHE A 51 -0.01 -2.28 -4.61
N GLU A 52 -1.13 -2.70 -5.17
CA GLU A 52 -1.14 -3.93 -5.96
C GLU A 52 -0.32 -3.80 -7.22
N GLU A 53 -0.34 -2.63 -7.84
CA GLU A 53 0.47 -2.42 -9.04
C GLU A 53 1.95 -2.43 -8.73
N LYS A 54 2.35 -1.81 -7.62
CA LYS A 54 3.76 -1.78 -7.28
C LYS A 54 4.28 -3.15 -6.89
N PHE A 55 3.42 -3.98 -6.34
CA PHE A 55 3.81 -5.33 -5.96
C PHE A 55 3.03 -6.29 -6.83
N TYR A 56 3.17 -6.10 -8.12
CA TYR A 56 2.38 -6.80 -9.10
C TYR A 56 2.37 -8.31 -8.93
N GLY A 57 3.47 -8.91 -8.69
CA GLY A 57 3.53 -10.34 -8.55
C GLY A 57 2.79 -10.89 -7.36
N LEU A 58 2.47 -10.02 -6.41
CA LEU A 58 1.86 -10.46 -5.19
C LEU A 58 0.50 -11.06 -5.40
N ARG A 59 -0.36 -10.42 -6.21
CA ARG A 59 -1.65 -10.96 -6.45
C ARG A 59 -1.65 -12.12 -7.39
N ASP A 60 -0.75 -12.12 -8.32
CA ASP A 60 -0.71 -13.13 -9.33
C ASP A 60 0.12 -14.31 -9.02
N ARG A 61 0.77 -14.31 -7.85
CA ARG A 61 1.53 -15.40 -7.53
C ARG A 61 0.68 -16.44 -7.10
N GLN A 62 0.74 -17.50 -7.51
CA GLN A 62 -0.15 -18.48 -7.01
C GLN A 62 0.50 -19.73 -6.90
#